data_8fba5a7178a38cbc76484adc0a37f3f3
#
_entry.id   8fba5a7178a38cbc76484adc0a37f3f3
#
_cell.length_a   1.000
_cell.length_b   1.000
_cell.length_c   1.000
_cell.angle_alpha   90.00
_cell.angle_beta   90.00
_cell.angle_gamma   90.00
#
_symmetry.space_group_name_H-M   'P 1'
#
loop_
_entity.id
_entity.type
_entity.pdbx_description
1 polymer ?
#
loop_
_entity_poly.entity_id
_entity_poly.type
_entity_poly.pdbx_seq_one_letter_code
_entity_poly.pdbx_strand_id
1 'polypeptide(L)'
;MASWKGSGPDPSRTLESDWQQRSKLMAADMSEEYSHYPMVTASDLRGRKTRPRKVKMLMRDFIEDSLYNPQYGYFSKQVVIFTPGDAPFEFARMRDEAEFHRELSRRFTEFEDKLDAVAPSETRQLWYTPTELFRPYYGEAVARYLVANYKLTTFPYNDLIVYEMGAGRGTLMLNILDYIRDVEPEVYERTQYRIIEISAQLADLQHQQIGSAAAAAASRGHLDKVKIVHGSIFDWTQPVPSPCFFLAFEVFDNLAHDVIRYDLATEAPLQGVVLIDDRGDFFEFYTPHPDPVARRFLRMRHAATGGRYRLPYPAHPVARWLAANRPFAPNLSSPEYVPTRLLQFFDVLARYFPAHRLLTSDFHSLPNAVPGLNAPIVQTRFQRTPVPVTTPLVHQGYFDIMFPTDFRISEAIYQAVTGKFTRLMTHEDFMERWAYVEETQTRSGENPLLTWYKNASVMLTV
;
A
#
# COMPACT_ATOMS: atom_id res chain seq x y z
N MET A 1 -4.77 -5.78 -55.28
CA MET A 1 -4.92 -6.78 -54.23
C MET A 1 -3.56 -6.95 -53.53
N ALA A 2 -3.31 -6.18 -52.47
CA ALA A 2 -2.10 -6.31 -51.64
C ALA A 2 -2.51 -7.06 -50.35
N SER A 3 -1.97 -8.26 -50.21
CA SER A 3 -2.22 -9.15 -49.06
C SER A 3 -1.49 -8.56 -47.82
N TRP A 4 -2.24 -8.13 -46.85
CA TRP A 4 -1.75 -7.76 -45.52
C TRP A 4 -1.39 -9.07 -44.77
N LYS A 5 -0.10 -9.43 -44.75
CA LYS A 5 0.42 -10.45 -43.85
C LYS A 5 0.52 -9.82 -42.46
N GLY A 6 -0.44 -10.12 -41.59
CA GLY A 6 -0.31 -9.87 -40.19
C GLY A 6 0.89 -10.64 -39.66
N SER A 7 1.89 -9.96 -39.14
CA SER A 7 2.96 -10.55 -38.35
C SER A 7 2.32 -11.07 -37.05
N GLY A 8 2.21 -12.38 -36.93
CA GLY A 8 1.90 -13.02 -35.64
C GLY A 8 2.97 -12.65 -34.61
N PRO A 9 2.68 -12.79 -33.31
CA PRO A 9 3.64 -12.52 -32.27
C PRO A 9 4.92 -13.32 -32.51
N ASP A 10 6.06 -12.63 -32.45
CA ASP A 10 7.38 -13.22 -32.62
C ASP A 10 7.59 -14.30 -31.53
N PRO A 11 7.73 -15.59 -31.90
CA PRO A 11 7.88 -16.66 -30.92
C PRO A 11 9.21 -16.62 -30.14
N SER A 12 10.14 -15.72 -30.50
CA SER A 12 11.37 -15.46 -29.74
C SER A 12 11.20 -14.44 -28.60
N ARG A 13 10.03 -13.79 -28.49
CA ARG A 13 9.68 -12.96 -27.35
C ARG A 13 9.21 -13.89 -26.23
N THR A 14 10.13 -14.29 -25.39
CA THR A 14 9.79 -14.88 -24.09
C THR A 14 9.03 -13.84 -23.25
N LEU A 15 8.11 -14.27 -22.39
CA LEU A 15 7.40 -13.41 -21.44
C LEU A 15 8.35 -12.50 -20.65
N GLU A 16 9.61 -12.91 -20.44
CA GLU A 16 10.69 -12.13 -19.86
C GLU A 16 10.97 -10.82 -20.61
N SER A 17 10.82 -10.78 -21.94
CA SER A 17 11.12 -9.57 -22.72
C SER A 17 10.05 -8.48 -22.59
N ASP A 18 8.84 -8.80 -22.15
CA ASP A 18 7.73 -7.85 -22.11
C ASP A 18 7.74 -7.00 -20.82
N TRP A 19 8.47 -7.43 -19.79
CA TRP A 19 8.59 -6.71 -18.51
C TRP A 19 10.05 -6.34 -18.16
N GLN A 20 11.06 -6.80 -18.92
CA GLN A 20 12.43 -6.37 -18.71
C GLN A 20 12.65 -4.93 -19.18
N GLN A 21 13.15 -4.11 -18.27
CA GLN A 21 13.55 -2.74 -18.61
C GLN A 21 14.76 -2.77 -19.54
N ARG A 22 14.63 -2.15 -20.72
CA ARG A 22 15.75 -1.92 -21.63
C ARG A 22 16.54 -0.71 -21.15
N SER A 23 17.61 -0.91 -20.39
CA SER A 23 18.56 0.15 -20.10
C SER A 23 19.39 0.45 -21.36
N LYS A 24 19.22 1.63 -21.94
CA LYS A 24 20.15 2.12 -22.97
C LYS A 24 21.36 2.73 -22.28
N LEU A 25 22.57 2.26 -22.62
CA LEU A 25 23.83 2.74 -22.06
C LEU A 25 24.10 4.24 -22.35
N MET A 26 23.44 4.80 -23.36
CA MET A 26 23.38 6.25 -23.64
C MET A 26 21.90 6.64 -23.73
N ALA A 27 21.47 7.47 -22.79
CA ALA A 27 20.14 8.06 -22.85
C ALA A 27 20.04 8.91 -24.14
N ALA A 28 19.03 8.64 -24.97
CA ALA A 28 18.71 9.54 -26.06
C ALA A 28 18.30 10.90 -25.48
N ASP A 29 18.64 11.98 -26.14
CA ASP A 29 18.11 13.29 -25.78
C ASP A 29 16.61 13.31 -26.15
N MET A 30 15.76 13.31 -25.13
CA MET A 30 14.31 13.31 -25.26
C MET A 30 13.71 14.69 -24.93
N SER A 31 14.51 15.76 -25.00
CA SER A 31 14.07 17.12 -24.63
C SER A 31 13.00 17.64 -25.57
N GLU A 32 13.04 17.26 -26.85
CA GLU A 32 12.03 17.63 -27.83
C GLU A 32 10.68 16.96 -27.52
N GLU A 33 10.68 15.64 -27.31
CA GLU A 33 9.50 14.86 -26.92
C GLU A 33 8.94 15.36 -25.59
N TYR A 34 9.81 15.66 -24.63
CA TYR A 34 9.38 16.23 -23.35
C TYR A 34 8.62 17.56 -23.56
N SER A 35 9.03 18.40 -24.50
CA SER A 35 8.33 19.67 -24.78
C SER A 35 6.95 19.45 -25.42
N HIS A 36 6.80 18.43 -26.27
CA HIS A 36 5.60 18.21 -27.08
C HIS A 36 4.59 17.23 -26.48
N TYR A 37 5.03 16.25 -25.65
CA TYR A 37 4.10 15.26 -25.10
C TYR A 37 3.18 15.88 -24.06
N PRO A 38 1.88 15.50 -24.07
CA PRO A 38 0.93 16.01 -23.09
C PRO A 38 1.23 15.53 -21.67
N MET A 39 1.00 16.41 -20.71
CA MET A 39 0.99 16.05 -19.29
C MET A 39 -0.35 15.39 -18.97
N VAL A 40 -0.32 14.19 -18.39
CA VAL A 40 -1.51 13.44 -18.01
C VAL A 40 -1.42 13.03 -16.53
N THR A 41 -2.56 12.78 -15.90
CA THR A 41 -2.65 12.25 -14.55
C THR A 41 -3.12 10.79 -14.58
N ALA A 42 -2.95 10.05 -13.49
CA ALA A 42 -3.51 8.71 -13.36
C ALA A 42 -5.03 8.70 -13.57
N SER A 43 -5.71 9.77 -13.16
CA SER A 43 -7.16 9.91 -13.35
C SER A 43 -7.57 9.97 -14.84
N ASP A 44 -6.76 10.65 -15.68
CA ASP A 44 -7.00 10.74 -17.13
C ASP A 44 -6.84 9.37 -17.82
N LEU A 45 -6.12 8.45 -17.18
CA LEU A 45 -5.80 7.13 -17.72
C LEU A 45 -6.78 6.03 -17.28
N ARG A 46 -7.64 6.25 -16.30
CA ARG A 46 -8.56 5.23 -15.73
C ARG A 46 -9.44 4.53 -16.78
N GLY A 47 -9.83 5.24 -17.84
CA GLY A 47 -10.64 4.68 -18.93
C GLY A 47 -9.85 3.97 -20.04
N ARG A 48 -8.53 4.02 -20.02
CA ARG A 48 -7.68 3.44 -21.09
C ARG A 48 -7.45 1.95 -20.86
N LYS A 49 -7.71 1.15 -21.90
CA LYS A 49 -7.49 -0.31 -21.87
C LYS A 49 -6.02 -0.71 -22.08
N THR A 50 -5.21 0.19 -22.61
CA THR A 50 -3.80 -0.03 -22.92
C THR A 50 -2.93 0.97 -22.19
N ARG A 51 -1.71 0.55 -21.84
CA ARG A 51 -0.72 1.42 -21.19
C ARG A 51 -0.45 2.66 -22.03
N PRO A 52 -0.24 3.81 -21.39
CA PRO A 52 -0.04 5.07 -22.10
C PRO A 52 1.29 5.09 -22.87
N ARG A 53 1.29 5.82 -23.98
CA ARG A 53 2.47 6.14 -24.79
C ARG A 53 2.39 7.59 -25.24
N LYS A 54 3.53 8.21 -25.54
CA LYS A 54 3.65 9.63 -25.97
C LYS A 54 3.01 10.57 -24.94
N VAL A 55 3.30 10.35 -23.67
CA VAL A 55 2.80 11.15 -22.55
C VAL A 55 3.91 11.42 -21.55
N LYS A 56 3.69 12.41 -20.71
CA LYS A 56 4.48 12.65 -19.50
C LYS A 56 3.54 12.78 -18.29
N MET A 57 4.01 12.40 -17.12
CA MET A 57 3.24 12.46 -15.88
C MET A 57 4.16 12.60 -14.67
N LEU A 58 3.65 13.10 -13.56
CA LEU A 58 4.38 13.09 -12.30
C LEU A 58 4.68 11.65 -11.86
N MET A 59 5.77 11.46 -11.10
CA MET A 59 6.12 10.13 -10.58
C MET A 59 4.97 9.52 -9.78
N ARG A 60 4.25 10.28 -8.95
CA ARG A 60 3.09 9.77 -8.22
C ARG A 60 1.96 9.30 -9.13
N ASP A 61 1.71 9.99 -10.25
CA ASP A 61 0.69 9.57 -11.20
C ASP A 61 1.12 8.30 -11.94
N PHE A 62 2.40 8.15 -12.24
CA PHE A 62 2.96 6.92 -12.81
C PHE A 62 2.81 5.72 -11.87
N ILE A 63 3.13 5.90 -10.58
CA ILE A 63 2.99 4.85 -9.57
C ILE A 63 1.51 4.52 -9.34
N GLU A 64 0.64 5.54 -9.22
CA GLU A 64 -0.80 5.36 -9.08
C GLU A 64 -1.40 4.58 -10.25
N ASP A 65 -1.03 4.94 -11.49
CA ASP A 65 -1.47 4.22 -12.71
C ASP A 65 -0.94 2.79 -12.74
N SER A 66 0.32 2.58 -12.34
CA SER A 66 0.94 1.25 -12.26
C SER A 66 0.23 0.32 -11.27
N LEU A 67 -0.16 0.84 -10.11
CA LEU A 67 -0.73 0.02 -9.04
C LEU A 67 -2.24 -0.13 -9.16
N TYR A 68 -2.95 0.94 -9.53
CA TYR A 68 -4.40 1.03 -9.35
C TYR A 68 -5.23 1.25 -10.61
N ASN A 69 -4.61 1.30 -11.81
CA ASN A 69 -5.40 1.44 -13.03
C ASN A 69 -6.42 0.28 -13.15
N PRO A 70 -7.73 0.56 -13.33
CA PRO A 70 -8.77 -0.47 -13.35
C PRO A 70 -8.60 -1.52 -14.45
N GLN A 71 -7.87 -1.20 -15.53
CA GLN A 71 -7.73 -2.07 -16.69
C GLN A 71 -6.48 -2.96 -16.65
N TYR A 72 -5.37 -2.46 -16.06
CA TYR A 72 -4.08 -3.17 -16.06
C TYR A 72 -3.28 -2.99 -14.76
N GLY A 73 -3.78 -2.26 -13.77
CA GLY A 73 -3.07 -2.00 -12.52
C GLY A 73 -2.79 -3.26 -11.72
N TYR A 74 -1.70 -3.26 -11.00
CA TYR A 74 -1.19 -4.38 -10.23
C TYR A 74 -2.24 -4.93 -9.25
N PHE A 75 -2.79 -4.09 -8.36
CA PHE A 75 -3.82 -4.49 -7.40
C PHE A 75 -5.18 -4.77 -8.06
N SER A 76 -5.44 -4.17 -9.22
CA SER A 76 -6.72 -4.37 -9.91
C SER A 76 -6.80 -5.72 -10.65
N LYS A 77 -5.66 -6.31 -11.05
CA LYS A 77 -5.62 -7.46 -11.97
C LYS A 77 -4.72 -8.62 -11.56
N GLN A 78 -3.65 -8.38 -10.80
CA GLN A 78 -2.59 -9.37 -10.62
C GLN A 78 -2.59 -10.01 -9.22
N VAL A 79 -2.97 -9.25 -8.20
CA VAL A 79 -2.78 -9.68 -6.82
C VAL A 79 -3.76 -10.76 -6.40
N VAL A 80 -3.21 -11.82 -5.84
CA VAL A 80 -3.93 -12.87 -5.14
C VAL A 80 -3.45 -12.91 -3.70
N ILE A 81 -4.37 -12.82 -2.75
CA ILE A 81 -4.04 -12.90 -1.33
C ILE A 81 -4.15 -14.36 -0.89
N PHE A 82 -3.05 -14.89 -0.35
CA PHE A 82 -2.99 -16.22 0.23
C PHE A 82 -3.97 -16.35 1.40
N THR A 83 -4.59 -17.51 1.51
CA THR A 83 -5.32 -17.91 2.72
C THR A 83 -4.87 -19.31 3.13
N PRO A 84 -4.66 -19.55 4.44
CA PRO A 84 -4.16 -20.85 4.93
C PRO A 84 -5.19 -22.01 4.82
N GLY A 85 -6.33 -21.81 4.16
CA GLY A 85 -7.41 -22.78 4.02
C GLY A 85 -8.53 -22.53 5.04
N ASP A 86 -9.41 -23.49 5.31
CA ASP A 86 -10.56 -23.30 6.22
C ASP A 86 -10.16 -23.21 7.69
N ALA A 87 -9.16 -24.00 8.09
CA ALA A 87 -8.65 -23.99 9.48
C ALA A 87 -7.50 -23.00 9.67
N PRO A 88 -7.53 -22.20 10.77
CA PRO A 88 -6.41 -21.37 11.16
C PRO A 88 -5.17 -22.20 11.50
N PHE A 89 -4.04 -21.53 11.73
CA PHE A 89 -2.87 -22.21 12.29
C PHE A 89 -3.10 -22.53 13.77
N GLU A 90 -2.75 -23.76 14.17
CA GLU A 90 -2.87 -24.24 15.56
C GLU A 90 -1.53 -24.06 16.27
N PHE A 91 -1.17 -22.85 16.68
CA PHE A 91 0.13 -22.50 17.24
C PHE A 91 0.50 -23.34 18.45
N ALA A 92 -0.44 -23.57 19.38
CA ALA A 92 -0.23 -24.39 20.58
C ALA A 92 0.17 -25.86 20.28
N ARG A 93 -0.06 -26.36 19.06
CA ARG A 93 0.39 -27.68 18.61
C ARG A 93 1.78 -27.67 17.99
N MET A 94 2.24 -26.50 17.55
CA MET A 94 3.56 -26.34 16.94
C MET A 94 4.64 -26.34 18.03
N ARG A 95 5.80 -26.94 17.69
CA ARG A 95 6.92 -26.99 18.61
C ARG A 95 7.53 -25.61 18.83
N ASP A 96 7.82 -24.92 17.72
CA ASP A 96 8.57 -23.67 17.66
C ASP A 96 8.18 -22.85 16.40
N GLU A 97 8.72 -21.64 16.28
CA GLU A 97 8.51 -20.76 15.12
C GLU A 97 9.01 -21.38 13.80
N ALA A 98 10.06 -22.21 13.87
CA ALA A 98 10.56 -22.91 12.67
C ALA A 98 9.55 -23.94 12.14
N GLU A 99 8.74 -24.56 13.01
CA GLU A 99 7.64 -25.43 12.58
C GLU A 99 6.50 -24.62 11.95
N PHE A 100 6.18 -23.46 12.50
CA PHE A 100 5.24 -22.53 11.85
C PHE A 100 5.71 -22.16 10.44
N HIS A 101 6.99 -21.82 10.25
CA HIS A 101 7.57 -21.53 8.93
C HIS A 101 7.36 -22.67 7.93
N ARG A 102 7.63 -23.90 8.35
CA ARG A 102 7.47 -25.08 7.48
C ARG A 102 6.01 -25.30 7.10
N GLU A 103 5.11 -25.18 8.07
CA GLU A 103 3.69 -25.35 7.84
C GLU A 103 3.11 -24.24 6.95
N LEU A 104 3.53 -22.99 7.14
CA LEU A 104 3.19 -21.88 6.26
C LEU A 104 3.67 -22.15 4.82
N SER A 105 4.93 -22.53 4.66
CA SER A 105 5.50 -22.82 3.33
C SER A 105 4.75 -23.97 2.64
N ARG A 106 4.38 -25.00 3.38
CA ARG A 106 3.59 -26.12 2.88
C ARG A 106 2.21 -25.66 2.38
N ARG A 107 1.45 -24.94 3.24
CA ARG A 107 0.11 -24.45 2.88
C ARG A 107 0.17 -23.42 1.74
N PHE A 108 1.20 -22.59 1.71
CA PHE A 108 1.40 -21.60 0.64
C PHE A 108 1.62 -22.30 -0.71
N THR A 109 2.47 -23.33 -0.75
CA THR A 109 2.71 -24.12 -1.96
C THR A 109 1.45 -24.85 -2.40
N GLU A 110 0.74 -25.51 -1.49
CA GLU A 110 -0.51 -26.21 -1.81
C GLU A 110 -1.61 -25.27 -2.34
N PHE A 111 -1.66 -24.05 -1.80
CA PHE A 111 -2.60 -23.04 -2.28
C PHE A 111 -2.25 -22.60 -3.71
N GLU A 112 -0.97 -22.35 -3.98
CA GLU A 112 -0.51 -21.98 -5.32
C GLU A 112 -0.71 -23.12 -6.33
N ASP A 113 -0.43 -24.37 -5.94
CA ASP A 113 -0.67 -25.56 -6.77
C ASP A 113 -2.15 -25.73 -7.16
N LYS A 114 -3.07 -25.48 -6.23
CA LYS A 114 -4.51 -25.50 -6.50
C LYS A 114 -4.92 -24.42 -7.52
N LEU A 115 -4.34 -23.22 -7.40
CA LEU A 115 -4.59 -22.14 -8.38
C LEU A 115 -4.03 -22.49 -9.75
N ASP A 116 -2.83 -23.05 -9.82
CA ASP A 116 -2.19 -23.44 -11.08
C ASP A 116 -2.90 -24.62 -11.76
N ALA A 117 -3.51 -25.52 -10.98
CA ALA A 117 -4.34 -26.61 -11.53
C ALA A 117 -5.59 -26.08 -12.27
N VAL A 118 -6.12 -24.92 -11.86
CA VAL A 118 -7.28 -24.28 -12.49
C VAL A 118 -6.85 -23.33 -13.62
N ALA A 119 -5.85 -22.49 -13.36
CA ALA A 119 -5.36 -21.48 -14.28
C ALA A 119 -3.84 -21.30 -14.10
N PRO A 120 -3.01 -22.04 -14.83
CA PRO A 120 -1.57 -21.93 -14.75
C PRO A 120 -1.09 -20.50 -15.06
N SER A 121 -0.15 -19.98 -14.26
CA SER A 121 0.40 -18.63 -14.46
C SER A 121 1.82 -18.54 -13.95
N GLU A 122 2.77 -18.23 -14.84
CA GLU A 122 4.17 -17.99 -14.45
C GLU A 122 4.39 -16.66 -13.73
N THR A 123 3.47 -15.71 -13.90
CA THR A 123 3.55 -14.35 -13.33
C THR A 123 2.57 -14.12 -12.20
N ARG A 124 2.07 -15.16 -11.55
CA ARG A 124 1.12 -15.06 -10.44
C ARG A 124 1.71 -14.26 -9.28
N GLN A 125 1.03 -13.20 -8.89
CA GLN A 125 1.38 -12.36 -7.75
C GLN A 125 0.62 -12.88 -6.53
N LEU A 126 1.30 -13.63 -5.66
CA LEU A 126 0.71 -14.25 -4.47
C LEU A 126 1.40 -13.71 -3.22
N TRP A 127 0.61 -13.12 -2.32
CA TRP A 127 1.07 -12.47 -1.09
C TRP A 127 0.30 -12.99 0.11
N TYR A 128 0.89 -12.90 1.29
CA TYR A 128 0.23 -13.15 2.57
C TYR A 128 0.28 -11.88 3.44
N THR A 129 -0.73 -11.75 4.30
CA THR A 129 -0.89 -10.62 5.23
C THR A 129 -0.96 -11.12 6.68
N PRO A 130 -0.65 -10.29 7.70
CA PRO A 130 -0.85 -10.65 9.10
C PRO A 130 -2.28 -11.11 9.38
N THR A 131 -3.26 -10.47 8.78
CA THR A 131 -4.67 -10.82 8.92
C THR A 131 -4.96 -12.26 8.52
N GLU A 132 -4.39 -12.73 7.40
CA GLU A 132 -4.59 -14.11 6.94
C GLU A 132 -3.77 -15.12 7.74
N LEU A 133 -2.53 -14.77 8.10
CA LEU A 133 -1.65 -15.70 8.82
C LEU A 133 -2.10 -15.94 10.26
N PHE A 134 -2.60 -14.91 10.94
CA PHE A 134 -2.91 -14.95 12.36
C PHE A 134 -4.41 -14.85 12.65
N ARG A 135 -5.25 -15.21 11.70
CA ARG A 135 -6.69 -15.27 11.94
C ARG A 135 -7.05 -16.40 12.90
N PRO A 136 -8.05 -16.22 13.79
CA PRO A 136 -8.82 -14.98 13.98
C PRO A 136 -8.12 -13.97 14.90
N TYR A 137 -7.05 -14.33 15.57
CA TYR A 137 -6.41 -13.63 16.71
C TYR A 137 -6.00 -12.20 16.41
N TYR A 138 -5.50 -11.94 15.17
CA TYR A 138 -5.16 -10.58 14.73
C TYR A 138 -6.40 -9.69 14.67
N GLY A 139 -7.49 -10.17 14.07
CA GLY A 139 -8.75 -9.45 13.99
C GLY A 139 -9.43 -9.27 15.35
N GLU A 140 -9.34 -10.26 16.24
CA GLU A 140 -9.82 -10.17 17.61
C GLU A 140 -9.08 -9.10 18.43
N ALA A 141 -7.75 -8.97 18.25
CA ALA A 141 -6.98 -7.89 18.88
C ALA A 141 -7.46 -6.50 18.44
N VAL A 142 -7.71 -6.33 17.14
CA VAL A 142 -8.28 -5.09 16.59
C VAL A 142 -9.69 -4.86 17.16
N ALA A 143 -10.54 -5.88 17.20
CA ALA A 143 -11.90 -5.79 17.75
C ALA A 143 -11.90 -5.35 19.21
N ARG A 144 -11.02 -5.93 20.04
CA ARG A 144 -10.87 -5.54 21.46
C ARG A 144 -10.49 -4.07 21.62
N TYR A 145 -9.56 -3.60 20.78
CA TYR A 145 -9.20 -2.18 20.76
C TYR A 145 -10.41 -1.30 20.38
N LEU A 146 -11.13 -1.65 19.32
CA LEU A 146 -12.29 -0.89 18.84
C LEU A 146 -13.38 -0.83 19.89
N VAL A 147 -13.78 -1.97 20.46
CA VAL A 147 -14.83 -2.07 21.48
C VAL A 147 -14.46 -1.29 22.74
N ALA A 148 -13.24 -1.47 23.25
CA ALA A 148 -12.78 -0.75 24.43
C ALA A 148 -12.84 0.77 24.26
N ASN A 149 -12.33 1.26 23.14
CA ASN A 149 -12.35 2.70 22.85
C ASN A 149 -13.77 3.23 22.57
N TYR A 150 -14.61 2.46 21.88
CA TYR A 150 -16.01 2.80 21.67
C TYR A 150 -16.77 2.93 23.00
N LYS A 151 -16.67 1.94 23.89
CA LYS A 151 -17.31 1.96 25.20
C LYS A 151 -16.85 3.12 26.07
N LEU A 152 -15.58 3.50 25.98
CA LEU A 152 -15.01 4.61 26.76
C LEU A 152 -15.40 6.00 26.24
N THR A 153 -15.84 6.12 24.98
CA THR A 153 -15.94 7.44 24.34
C THR A 153 -17.30 7.79 23.78
N THR A 154 -17.95 6.89 23.06
CA THR A 154 -19.14 7.22 22.27
C THR A 154 -20.39 6.38 22.62
N PHE A 155 -20.20 5.24 23.24
CA PHE A 155 -21.30 4.42 23.75
C PHE A 155 -21.99 5.09 24.96
N PRO A 156 -23.32 5.03 25.10
CA PRO A 156 -24.32 4.42 24.20
C PRO A 156 -24.91 5.41 23.18
N TYR A 157 -24.37 6.62 23.05
CA TYR A 157 -25.00 7.72 22.30
C TYR A 157 -24.84 7.60 20.79
N ASN A 158 -23.81 6.91 20.32
CA ASN A 158 -23.54 6.70 18.89
C ASN A 158 -23.41 5.19 18.61
N ASP A 159 -23.59 4.79 17.36
CA ASP A 159 -23.25 3.46 16.88
C ASP A 159 -21.75 3.28 16.72
N LEU A 160 -21.26 2.04 16.81
CA LEU A 160 -19.90 1.69 16.42
C LEU A 160 -19.83 1.63 14.89
N ILE A 161 -19.28 2.66 14.28
CA ILE A 161 -19.10 2.74 12.83
C ILE A 161 -17.63 2.51 12.51
N VAL A 162 -17.35 1.51 11.68
CA VAL A 162 -16.00 1.16 11.22
C VAL A 162 -15.93 1.36 9.70
N TYR A 163 -14.93 2.09 9.24
CA TYR A 163 -14.52 2.16 7.84
C TYR A 163 -13.19 1.43 7.70
N GLU A 164 -13.09 0.55 6.71
CA GLU A 164 -11.84 -0.14 6.36
C GLU A 164 -11.49 0.16 4.92
N MET A 165 -10.28 0.66 4.68
CA MET A 165 -9.73 0.89 3.35
C MET A 165 -8.79 -0.25 2.98
N GLY A 166 -9.04 -0.90 1.82
CA GLY A 166 -8.18 -1.99 1.34
C GLY A 166 -8.37 -3.29 2.13
N ALA A 167 -9.61 -3.73 2.34
CA ALA A 167 -9.95 -4.89 3.16
C ALA A 167 -9.46 -6.25 2.61
N GLY A 168 -8.80 -6.26 1.46
CA GLY A 168 -8.31 -7.48 0.84
C GLY A 168 -9.43 -8.51 0.63
N ARG A 169 -9.31 -9.68 1.26
CA ARG A 169 -10.36 -10.70 1.21
C ARG A 169 -11.57 -10.43 2.13
N GLY A 170 -11.52 -9.41 2.99
CA GLY A 170 -12.54 -9.14 4.00
C GLY A 170 -12.39 -9.96 5.29
N THR A 171 -11.28 -10.66 5.45
CA THR A 171 -11.03 -11.53 6.61
C THR A 171 -10.96 -10.75 7.93
N LEU A 172 -10.35 -9.55 7.91
CA LEU A 172 -10.29 -8.69 9.09
C LEU A 172 -11.69 -8.30 9.56
N MET A 173 -12.53 -7.83 8.64
CA MET A 173 -13.93 -7.49 8.90
C MET A 173 -14.70 -8.66 9.53
N LEU A 174 -14.57 -9.88 8.98
CA LEU A 174 -15.25 -11.08 9.52
C LEU A 174 -14.79 -11.39 10.94
N ASN A 175 -13.48 -11.38 11.20
CA ASN A 175 -12.95 -11.68 12.54
C ASN A 175 -13.36 -10.62 13.58
N ILE A 176 -13.38 -9.33 13.18
CA ILE A 176 -13.87 -8.25 14.05
C ILE A 176 -15.35 -8.45 14.39
N LEU A 177 -16.20 -8.69 13.39
CA LEU A 177 -17.64 -8.83 13.59
C LEU A 177 -18.00 -10.10 14.35
N ASP A 178 -17.32 -11.22 14.08
CA ASP A 178 -17.48 -12.46 14.86
C ASP A 178 -17.16 -12.23 16.33
N TYR A 179 -16.00 -11.62 16.62
CA TYR A 179 -15.61 -11.31 18.00
C TYR A 179 -16.64 -10.41 18.70
N ILE A 180 -17.04 -9.31 18.06
CA ILE A 180 -18.00 -8.36 18.67
C ILE A 180 -19.34 -9.05 18.92
N ARG A 181 -19.83 -9.87 17.98
CA ARG A 181 -21.09 -10.61 18.16
C ARG A 181 -21.02 -11.59 19.35
N ASP A 182 -19.92 -12.34 19.43
CA ASP A 182 -19.81 -13.44 20.38
C ASP A 182 -19.47 -12.94 21.82
N VAL A 183 -18.73 -11.82 21.94
CA VAL A 183 -18.26 -11.30 23.23
C VAL A 183 -19.06 -10.08 23.70
N GLU A 184 -19.57 -9.26 22.79
CA GLU A 184 -20.21 -7.97 23.06
C GLU A 184 -21.51 -7.79 22.24
N PRO A 185 -22.53 -8.66 22.44
CA PRO A 185 -23.74 -8.66 21.61
C PRO A 185 -24.48 -7.31 21.55
N GLU A 186 -24.50 -6.57 22.67
CA GLU A 186 -25.12 -5.23 22.71
C GLU A 186 -24.40 -4.23 21.79
N VAL A 187 -23.07 -4.32 21.73
CA VAL A 187 -22.26 -3.51 20.81
C VAL A 187 -22.48 -3.97 19.37
N TYR A 188 -22.57 -5.30 19.16
CA TYR A 188 -22.82 -5.87 17.82
C TYR A 188 -24.10 -5.34 17.18
N GLU A 189 -25.22 -5.30 17.95
CA GLU A 189 -26.49 -4.77 17.43
C GLU A 189 -26.37 -3.37 16.87
N ARG A 190 -25.45 -2.57 17.39
CA ARG A 190 -25.18 -1.18 17.03
C ARG A 190 -23.95 -1.01 16.14
N THR A 191 -23.38 -2.09 15.64
CA THR A 191 -22.19 -2.05 14.79
C THR A 191 -22.56 -1.89 13.31
N GLN A 192 -21.86 -1.01 12.63
CA GLN A 192 -21.90 -0.81 11.17
C GLN A 192 -20.47 -0.90 10.62
N TYR A 193 -20.26 -1.73 9.61
CA TYR A 193 -18.97 -1.89 8.95
C TYR A 193 -19.03 -1.48 7.48
N ARG A 194 -18.09 -0.67 7.04
CA ARG A 194 -18.04 -0.13 5.67
C ARG A 194 -16.67 -0.38 5.07
N ILE A 195 -16.60 -1.15 4.01
CA ILE A 195 -15.38 -1.40 3.25
C ILE A 195 -15.31 -0.39 2.10
N ILE A 196 -14.15 0.23 1.91
CA ILE A 196 -13.83 1.06 0.74
C ILE A 196 -12.80 0.29 -0.09
N GLU A 197 -13.23 -0.21 -1.25
CA GLU A 197 -12.42 -1.11 -2.08
C GLU A 197 -12.29 -0.58 -3.50
N ILE A 198 -11.05 -0.38 -3.95
CA ILE A 198 -10.75 0.13 -5.30
C ILE A 198 -10.76 -0.98 -6.35
N SER A 199 -10.44 -2.21 -5.96
CA SER A 199 -10.43 -3.37 -6.84
C SER A 199 -11.83 -3.97 -7.00
N ALA A 200 -12.37 -3.96 -8.22
CA ALA A 200 -13.64 -4.59 -8.51
C ALA A 200 -13.62 -6.10 -8.20
N GLN A 201 -12.48 -6.76 -8.49
CA GLN A 201 -12.31 -8.20 -8.22
C GLN A 201 -12.36 -8.51 -6.73
N LEU A 202 -11.71 -7.69 -5.89
CA LEU A 202 -11.75 -7.87 -4.43
C LEU A 202 -13.12 -7.50 -3.87
N ALA A 203 -13.77 -6.45 -4.37
CA ALA A 203 -15.12 -6.09 -3.99
C ALA A 203 -16.12 -7.21 -4.29
N ASP A 204 -16.03 -7.84 -5.47
CA ASP A 204 -16.85 -9.01 -5.82
C ASP A 204 -16.58 -10.20 -4.90
N LEU A 205 -15.30 -10.46 -4.58
CA LEU A 205 -14.92 -11.51 -3.63
C LEU A 205 -15.52 -11.25 -2.23
N GLN A 206 -15.43 -10.01 -1.75
CA GLN A 206 -16.00 -9.60 -0.46
C GLN A 206 -17.52 -9.77 -0.46
N HIS A 207 -18.20 -9.37 -1.54
CA HIS A 207 -19.64 -9.61 -1.69
C HIS A 207 -20.00 -11.09 -1.66
N GLN A 208 -19.21 -11.94 -2.32
CA GLN A 208 -19.42 -13.40 -2.29
C GLN A 208 -19.22 -13.99 -0.90
N GLN A 209 -18.23 -13.52 -0.14
CA GLN A 209 -17.99 -13.98 1.23
C GLN A 209 -19.12 -13.61 2.20
N ILE A 210 -19.79 -12.49 1.97
CA ILE A 210 -20.89 -12.04 2.83
C ILE A 210 -22.22 -12.62 2.36
N GLY A 211 -22.44 -12.78 1.05
CA GLY A 211 -23.75 -12.98 0.43
C GLY A 211 -24.09 -14.40 -0.04
N SER A 212 -23.12 -15.35 -0.12
CA SER A 212 -23.43 -16.71 -0.56
C SER A 212 -24.12 -17.55 0.54
N ALA A 213 -24.90 -18.56 0.17
CA ALA A 213 -25.55 -19.44 1.15
C ALA A 213 -24.52 -20.19 2.04
N ALA A 214 -23.35 -20.56 1.45
CA ALA A 214 -22.23 -21.12 2.19
C ALA A 214 -21.56 -20.04 3.06
N ALA A 215 -21.47 -18.79 2.57
CA ALA A 215 -20.98 -17.65 3.32
C ALA A 215 -22.01 -17.12 4.32
N ALA A 216 -23.32 -17.24 4.08
CA ALA A 216 -24.33 -16.93 5.09
C ALA A 216 -24.24 -17.87 6.31
N ALA A 217 -23.84 -19.12 6.11
CA ALA A 217 -23.50 -20.03 7.19
C ALA A 217 -22.13 -19.71 7.82
N ALA A 218 -21.16 -19.25 7.03
CA ALA A 218 -19.80 -18.89 7.47
C ALA A 218 -19.70 -17.46 7.99
N SER A 219 -20.39 -16.50 7.35
CA SER A 219 -20.49 -15.10 7.81
C SER A 219 -21.46 -14.93 8.99
N ARG A 220 -22.14 -16.01 9.35
CA ARG A 220 -23.00 -16.07 10.52
C ARG A 220 -23.96 -14.89 10.68
N GLY A 221 -24.40 -14.30 9.56
CA GLY A 221 -25.43 -13.27 9.56
C GLY A 221 -24.94 -11.82 9.60
N HIS A 222 -23.71 -11.52 9.18
CA HIS A 222 -23.21 -10.12 9.14
C HIS A 222 -23.71 -9.29 7.96
N LEU A 223 -24.55 -9.85 7.09
CA LEU A 223 -24.97 -9.20 5.83
C LEU A 223 -25.60 -7.80 6.05
N ASP A 224 -26.38 -7.65 7.10
CA ASP A 224 -27.03 -6.39 7.46
C ASP A 224 -26.08 -5.38 8.13
N LYS A 225 -24.90 -5.81 8.58
CA LYS A 225 -23.90 -4.97 9.23
C LYS A 225 -22.89 -4.37 8.26
N VAL A 226 -22.70 -4.99 7.07
CA VAL A 226 -21.61 -4.67 6.16
C VAL A 226 -22.11 -3.96 4.91
N LYS A 227 -21.43 -2.89 4.52
CA LYS A 227 -21.61 -2.21 3.24
C LYS A 227 -20.27 -2.07 2.52
N ILE A 228 -20.19 -2.55 1.29
CA ILE A 228 -19.02 -2.40 0.42
C ILE A 228 -19.25 -1.18 -0.49
N VAL A 229 -18.30 -0.25 -0.49
CA VAL A 229 -18.26 0.93 -1.35
C VAL A 229 -17.14 0.72 -2.35
N HIS A 230 -17.49 0.33 -3.58
CA HIS A 230 -16.51 0.18 -4.65
C HIS A 230 -16.09 1.55 -5.19
N GLY A 231 -14.84 1.90 -4.99
CA GLY A 231 -14.25 3.16 -5.44
C GLY A 231 -12.99 3.55 -4.66
N SER A 232 -12.32 4.58 -5.13
CA SER A 232 -11.15 5.12 -4.45
C SER A 232 -11.56 6.04 -3.30
N ILE A 233 -10.84 5.97 -2.18
CA ILE A 233 -11.01 6.93 -1.08
C ILE A 233 -10.75 8.38 -1.55
N PHE A 234 -9.91 8.56 -2.56
CA PHE A 234 -9.60 9.88 -3.11
C PHE A 234 -10.74 10.48 -3.93
N ASP A 235 -11.73 9.67 -4.32
CA ASP A 235 -12.96 10.11 -5.00
C ASP A 235 -14.11 10.33 -4.01
N TRP A 236 -13.86 10.19 -2.70
CA TRP A 236 -14.88 10.36 -1.66
C TRP A 236 -15.34 11.81 -1.56
N THR A 237 -16.65 12.02 -1.58
CA THR A 237 -17.26 13.38 -1.57
C THR A 237 -18.32 13.56 -0.50
N GLN A 238 -18.76 12.49 0.16
CA GLN A 238 -19.85 12.53 1.12
C GLN A 238 -19.33 12.83 2.54
N PRO A 239 -19.82 13.86 3.24
CA PRO A 239 -19.48 14.09 4.62
C PRO A 239 -19.97 12.96 5.52
N VAL A 240 -19.15 12.54 6.45
CA VAL A 240 -19.43 11.55 7.50
C VAL A 240 -19.22 12.25 8.86
N PRO A 241 -20.22 12.94 9.38
CA PRO A 241 -20.08 13.70 10.63
C PRO A 241 -20.07 12.81 11.88
N SER A 242 -20.60 11.58 11.79
CA SER A 242 -20.69 10.65 12.91
C SER A 242 -19.28 10.19 13.35
N PRO A 243 -19.08 10.00 14.67
CA PRO A 243 -17.88 9.34 15.17
C PRO A 243 -17.70 7.97 14.50
N CYS A 244 -16.50 7.70 14.03
CA CYS A 244 -16.18 6.43 13.38
C CYS A 244 -14.71 6.06 13.61
N PHE A 245 -14.41 4.77 13.52
CA PHE A 245 -13.06 4.28 13.38
C PHE A 245 -12.73 4.12 11.90
N PHE A 246 -11.54 4.56 11.51
CA PHE A 246 -11.04 4.41 10.15
C PHE A 246 -9.81 3.49 10.18
N LEU A 247 -9.93 2.33 9.56
CA LEU A 247 -8.88 1.32 9.49
C LEU A 247 -8.15 1.41 8.14
N ALA A 248 -6.82 1.40 8.19
CA ALA A 248 -5.96 1.34 7.01
C ALA A 248 -4.75 0.46 7.32
N PHE A 249 -4.84 -0.84 7.02
CA PHE A 249 -3.80 -1.82 7.30
C PHE A 249 -3.10 -2.24 6.02
N GLU A 250 -1.76 -2.15 5.99
CA GLU A 250 -0.93 -2.49 4.82
C GLU A 250 -1.41 -1.76 3.56
N VAL A 251 -1.55 -0.44 3.65
CA VAL A 251 -2.03 0.44 2.58
C VAL A 251 -1.08 1.61 2.33
N PHE A 252 -0.40 2.11 3.38
CA PHE A 252 0.42 3.32 3.26
C PHE A 252 1.67 3.08 2.43
N ASP A 253 2.24 1.88 2.51
CA ASP A 253 3.42 1.48 1.75
C ASP A 253 3.18 1.48 0.23
N ASN A 254 1.94 1.28 -0.22
CA ASN A 254 1.57 1.34 -1.64
C ASN A 254 0.96 2.67 -2.08
N LEU A 255 0.78 3.66 -1.19
CA LEU A 255 0.34 4.98 -1.61
C LEU A 255 1.42 5.69 -2.44
N ALA A 256 1.01 6.25 -3.57
CA ALA A 256 1.94 6.82 -4.53
C ALA A 256 2.75 8.01 -3.97
N HIS A 257 4.03 8.03 -4.30
CA HIS A 257 5.00 9.04 -3.89
C HIS A 257 5.43 9.91 -5.08
N ASP A 258 5.75 11.17 -4.81
CA ASP A 258 6.54 12.00 -5.72
C ASP A 258 8.02 11.77 -5.49
N VAL A 259 8.83 11.93 -6.53
CA VAL A 259 10.28 11.97 -6.41
C VAL A 259 10.78 13.41 -6.47
N ILE A 260 11.61 13.78 -5.51
CA ILE A 260 12.22 15.09 -5.39
C ILE A 260 13.74 14.95 -5.46
N ARG A 261 14.38 15.83 -6.20
CA ARG A 261 15.82 16.08 -6.13
C ARG A 261 16.07 17.54 -5.84
N TYR A 262 17.22 17.84 -5.34
CA TYR A 262 17.61 19.22 -5.05
C TYR A 262 18.79 19.63 -5.94
N ASP A 263 18.69 20.80 -6.54
CA ASP A 263 19.83 21.43 -7.18
C ASP A 263 20.90 21.74 -6.11
N LEU A 264 22.11 21.23 -6.27
CA LEU A 264 23.15 21.31 -5.25
C LEU A 264 23.73 22.72 -5.10
N ALA A 265 23.57 23.61 -6.10
CA ALA A 265 24.03 24.98 -6.04
C ALA A 265 23.00 25.90 -5.36
N THR A 266 21.73 25.76 -5.71
CA THR A 266 20.63 26.64 -5.26
C THR A 266 19.81 26.05 -4.10
N GLU A 267 19.95 24.77 -3.80
CA GLU A 267 19.14 23.99 -2.86
C GLU A 267 17.64 23.93 -3.22
N ALA A 268 17.29 24.36 -4.43
CA ALA A 268 15.92 24.36 -4.91
C ALA A 268 15.41 22.94 -5.16
N PRO A 269 14.20 22.59 -4.70
CA PRO A 269 13.59 21.29 -4.97
C PRO A 269 13.11 21.21 -6.43
N LEU A 270 13.38 20.09 -7.05
CA LEU A 270 12.96 19.72 -8.39
C LEU A 270 12.08 18.48 -8.31
N GLN A 271 10.95 18.47 -9.01
CA GLN A 271 10.00 17.35 -8.99
C GLN A 271 10.20 16.45 -10.22
N GLY A 272 10.22 15.15 -9.99
CA GLY A 272 10.38 14.16 -11.05
C GLY A 272 9.12 13.96 -11.89
N VAL A 273 9.36 13.88 -13.20
CA VAL A 273 8.37 13.63 -14.24
C VAL A 273 8.83 12.43 -15.05
N VAL A 274 7.95 11.47 -15.26
CA VAL A 274 8.16 10.31 -16.12
C VAL A 274 7.63 10.62 -17.51
N LEU A 275 8.47 10.49 -18.53
CA LEU A 275 8.07 10.53 -19.92
C LEU A 275 8.02 9.09 -20.45
N ILE A 276 6.96 8.75 -21.14
CA ILE A 276 6.78 7.46 -21.83
C ILE A 276 6.76 7.73 -23.32
N ASP A 277 7.74 7.19 -24.04
CA ASP A 277 7.90 7.42 -25.46
C ASP A 277 6.89 6.63 -26.33
N ASP A 278 7.06 6.63 -27.63
CA ASP A 278 6.21 5.93 -28.59
C ASP A 278 6.39 4.39 -28.55
N ARG A 279 7.53 3.92 -28.05
CA ARG A 279 7.85 2.50 -27.88
C ARG A 279 7.42 1.97 -26.52
N GLY A 280 7.18 2.88 -25.55
CA GLY A 280 6.88 2.56 -24.16
C GLY A 280 8.12 2.52 -23.27
N ASP A 281 9.25 3.07 -23.73
CA ASP A 281 10.45 3.26 -22.91
C ASP A 281 10.24 4.46 -21.97
N PHE A 282 10.84 4.40 -20.76
CA PHE A 282 10.67 5.40 -19.71
C PHE A 282 11.90 6.29 -19.58
N PHE A 283 11.65 7.59 -19.41
CA PHE A 283 12.69 8.61 -19.19
C PHE A 283 12.28 9.49 -18.02
N GLU A 284 13.22 9.80 -17.13
CA GLU A 284 12.98 10.62 -15.96
C GLU A 284 13.52 12.05 -16.21
N PHE A 285 12.65 13.03 -15.99
CA PHE A 285 12.97 14.47 -16.06
C PHE A 285 12.68 15.12 -14.72
N TYR A 286 13.29 16.28 -14.48
CA TYR A 286 13.08 17.06 -13.27
C TYR A 286 12.65 18.48 -13.61
N THR A 287 11.49 18.90 -13.09
CA THR A 287 10.97 20.26 -13.27
C THR A 287 11.31 21.14 -12.06
N PRO A 288 11.72 22.41 -12.27
CA PRO A 288 12.13 23.31 -11.18
C PRO A 288 10.96 23.85 -10.35
N HIS A 289 9.73 23.52 -10.69
CA HIS A 289 8.55 24.03 -10.01
C HIS A 289 7.69 22.85 -9.53
N PRO A 290 7.98 22.32 -8.31
CA PRO A 290 7.13 21.29 -7.74
C PRO A 290 5.67 21.74 -7.67
N ASP A 291 4.76 20.81 -7.90
CA ASP A 291 3.33 21.08 -7.89
C ASP A 291 2.83 21.52 -6.48
N PRO A 292 1.60 22.02 -6.36
CA PRO A 292 1.09 22.50 -5.07
C PRO A 292 1.11 21.45 -3.96
N VAL A 293 0.86 20.17 -4.28
CA VAL A 293 0.82 19.07 -3.28
C VAL A 293 2.23 18.78 -2.76
N ALA A 294 3.20 18.60 -3.66
CA ALA A 294 4.60 18.38 -3.29
C ALA A 294 5.15 19.57 -2.49
N ARG A 295 4.92 20.80 -2.93
CA ARG A 295 5.33 22.01 -2.19
C ARG A 295 4.72 22.08 -0.80
N ARG A 296 3.45 21.73 -0.66
CA ARG A 296 2.77 21.69 0.65
C ARG A 296 3.39 20.63 1.54
N PHE A 297 3.62 19.42 1.02
CA PHE A 297 4.28 18.35 1.76
C PHE A 297 5.64 18.79 2.31
N LEU A 298 6.50 19.34 1.46
CA LEU A 298 7.84 19.80 1.86
C LEU A 298 7.79 20.88 2.96
N ARG A 299 6.85 21.82 2.86
CA ARG A 299 6.65 22.84 3.91
C ARG A 299 6.17 22.25 5.23
N MET A 300 5.20 21.32 5.18
CA MET A 300 4.67 20.68 6.39
C MET A 300 5.74 19.82 7.06
N ARG A 301 6.51 19.05 6.30
CA ARG A 301 7.65 18.30 6.81
C ARG A 301 8.70 19.20 7.46
N HIS A 302 9.04 20.31 6.83
CA HIS A 302 9.97 21.28 7.39
C HIS A 302 9.46 21.84 8.72
N ALA A 303 8.21 22.25 8.79
CA ALA A 303 7.59 22.75 10.01
C ALA A 303 7.52 21.67 11.11
N ALA A 304 7.08 20.48 10.79
CA ALA A 304 6.94 19.34 11.71
C ALA A 304 8.28 18.90 12.32
N THR A 305 9.37 19.02 11.57
CA THR A 305 10.71 18.66 12.05
C THR A 305 11.48 19.85 12.66
N GLY A 306 10.88 21.03 12.71
CA GLY A 306 11.55 22.27 13.13
C GLY A 306 12.77 22.59 12.25
N GLY A 307 12.71 22.28 10.98
CA GLY A 307 13.80 22.47 10.01
C GLY A 307 14.97 21.49 10.14
N ARG A 308 14.87 20.46 10.99
CA ARG A 308 15.95 19.49 11.25
C ARG A 308 15.89 18.22 10.39
N TYR A 309 14.98 18.15 9.41
CA TYR A 309 14.94 17.03 8.50
C TYR A 309 16.23 16.95 7.68
N ARG A 310 16.82 15.75 7.63
CA ARG A 310 18.06 15.53 6.88
C ARG A 310 17.75 15.37 5.40
N LEU A 311 18.09 16.38 4.62
CA LEU A 311 17.94 16.36 3.17
C LEU A 311 18.97 15.42 2.50
N PRO A 312 18.72 14.91 1.31
CA PRO A 312 19.55 13.92 0.61
C PRO A 312 20.80 14.57 -0.06
N TYR A 313 21.41 15.57 0.60
CA TYR A 313 22.65 16.21 0.18
C TYR A 313 23.45 16.70 1.39
N PRO A 314 24.78 16.96 1.21
CA PRO A 314 25.63 17.43 2.30
C PRO A 314 25.17 18.78 2.87
N ALA A 315 24.94 18.83 4.17
CA ALA A 315 24.55 20.09 4.85
C ALA A 315 25.68 21.13 4.83
N HIS A 316 26.95 20.70 4.87
CA HIS A 316 28.09 21.61 4.88
C HIS A 316 28.28 22.25 3.48
N PRO A 317 28.35 23.59 3.36
CA PRO A 317 28.43 24.28 2.06
C PRO A 317 29.61 23.85 1.17
N VAL A 318 30.80 23.66 1.75
CA VAL A 318 32.00 23.22 0.98
C VAL A 318 31.82 21.79 0.46
N ALA A 319 31.29 20.88 1.26
CA ALA A 319 31.03 19.50 0.83
C ALA A 319 29.96 19.47 -0.26
N ARG A 320 28.93 20.32 -0.18
CA ARG A 320 27.90 20.47 -1.19
C ARG A 320 28.48 21.06 -2.49
N TRP A 321 29.32 22.10 -2.38
CA TRP A 321 30.01 22.69 -3.54
C TRP A 321 30.89 21.65 -4.25
N LEU A 322 31.67 20.85 -3.50
CA LEU A 322 32.47 19.76 -4.07
C LEU A 322 31.58 18.71 -4.77
N ALA A 323 30.42 18.37 -4.18
CA ALA A 323 29.47 17.46 -4.78
C ALA A 323 28.85 18.02 -6.07
N ALA A 324 28.54 19.34 -6.10
CA ALA A 324 28.00 20.04 -7.25
C ALA A 324 28.98 20.14 -8.42
N ASN A 325 30.28 20.17 -8.15
CA ASN A 325 31.31 20.35 -9.18
C ASN A 325 32.07 19.05 -9.51
N ARG A 326 31.50 17.89 -9.24
CA ARG A 326 32.09 16.61 -9.65
C ARG A 326 32.06 16.47 -11.18
N PRO A 327 33.18 16.15 -11.82
CA PRO A 327 33.17 15.87 -13.25
C PRO A 327 32.22 14.72 -13.58
N PHE A 328 31.45 14.86 -14.66
CA PHE A 328 30.51 13.83 -15.16
C PHE A 328 29.39 13.42 -14.19
N ALA A 329 29.20 14.12 -13.09
CA ALA A 329 28.07 13.88 -12.18
C ALA A 329 26.97 14.93 -12.42
N PRO A 330 25.70 14.55 -12.29
CA PRO A 330 24.62 15.53 -12.33
C PRO A 330 24.74 16.47 -11.12
N ASN A 331 24.44 17.75 -11.33
CA ASN A 331 24.43 18.77 -10.28
C ASN A 331 23.17 18.66 -9.38
N LEU A 332 22.77 17.44 -9.08
CA LEU A 332 21.55 17.11 -8.35
C LEU A 332 21.86 16.19 -7.17
N SER A 333 21.05 16.31 -6.11
CA SER A 333 21.07 15.38 -4.99
C SER A 333 20.70 13.94 -5.42
N SER A 334 20.84 12.98 -4.50
CA SER A 334 20.13 11.70 -4.61
C SER A 334 18.62 11.93 -4.66
N PRO A 335 17.85 11.07 -5.34
CA PRO A 335 16.40 11.15 -5.34
C PRO A 335 15.84 10.86 -3.94
N GLU A 336 14.80 11.58 -3.57
CA GLU A 336 14.03 11.40 -2.34
C GLU A 336 12.57 11.19 -2.72
N TYR A 337 11.94 10.14 -2.21
CA TYR A 337 10.54 9.89 -2.45
C TYR A 337 9.70 10.41 -1.28
N VAL A 338 8.67 11.17 -1.59
CA VAL A 338 7.83 11.86 -0.61
C VAL A 338 6.36 11.40 -0.72
N PRO A 339 5.71 11.01 0.40
CA PRO A 339 4.38 10.39 0.41
C PRO A 339 3.26 11.44 0.19
N THR A 340 3.20 12.03 -0.98
CA THR A 340 2.20 13.07 -1.30
C THR A 340 0.78 12.52 -1.35
N ARG A 341 0.59 11.24 -1.74
CA ARG A 341 -0.72 10.59 -1.69
C ARG A 341 -1.19 10.36 -0.25
N LEU A 342 -0.29 10.04 0.67
CA LEU A 342 -0.60 9.93 2.09
C LEU A 342 -1.07 11.27 2.68
N LEU A 343 -0.42 12.39 2.30
CA LEU A 343 -0.89 13.72 2.67
C LEU A 343 -2.33 13.97 2.16
N GLN A 344 -2.61 13.63 0.91
CA GLN A 344 -3.96 13.78 0.35
C GLN A 344 -4.99 12.86 1.05
N PHE A 345 -4.59 11.68 1.47
CA PHE A 345 -5.45 10.80 2.28
C PHE A 345 -5.81 11.46 3.62
N PHE A 346 -4.86 12.08 4.30
CA PHE A 346 -5.14 12.82 5.54
C PHE A 346 -6.06 14.02 5.30
N ASP A 347 -5.95 14.69 4.14
CA ASP A 347 -6.89 15.74 3.75
C ASP A 347 -8.32 15.21 3.57
N VAL A 348 -8.48 14.02 2.97
CA VAL A 348 -9.78 13.35 2.84
C VAL A 348 -10.38 13.05 4.21
N LEU A 349 -9.58 12.50 5.13
CA LEU A 349 -10.03 12.21 6.49
C LEU A 349 -10.45 13.49 7.23
N ALA A 350 -9.64 14.54 7.18
CA ALA A 350 -9.94 15.81 7.83
C ALA A 350 -11.22 16.46 7.27
N ARG A 351 -11.41 16.39 5.95
CA ARG A 351 -12.52 17.04 5.25
C ARG A 351 -13.83 16.29 5.37
N TYR A 352 -13.80 14.98 5.17
CA TYR A 352 -15.03 14.18 5.03
C TYR A 352 -15.36 13.34 6.25
N PHE A 353 -14.39 13.06 7.12
CA PHE A 353 -14.54 12.25 8.33
C PHE A 353 -14.06 13.02 9.58
N PRO A 354 -14.61 14.20 9.89
CA PRO A 354 -14.06 15.08 10.92
C PRO A 354 -13.99 14.41 12.30
N ALA A 355 -14.91 13.51 12.61
CA ALA A 355 -14.95 12.79 13.88
C ALA A 355 -14.29 11.38 13.83
N HIS A 356 -13.45 11.11 12.80
CA HIS A 356 -12.76 9.82 12.69
C HIS A 356 -11.70 9.62 13.79
N ARG A 357 -11.47 8.35 14.11
CA ARG A 357 -10.31 7.84 14.83
C ARG A 357 -9.56 6.90 13.91
N LEU A 358 -8.35 7.26 13.53
CA LEU A 358 -7.51 6.43 12.66
C LEU A 358 -6.85 5.33 13.48
N LEU A 359 -6.88 4.11 12.96
CA LEU A 359 -6.01 3.00 13.34
C LEU A 359 -5.36 2.46 12.08
N THR A 360 -4.04 2.53 12.01
CA THR A 360 -3.27 2.04 10.87
C THR A 360 -2.09 1.21 11.35
N SER A 361 -1.76 0.17 10.60
CA SER A 361 -0.55 -0.64 10.76
C SER A 361 0.11 -0.79 9.41
N ASP A 362 1.43 -0.56 9.36
CA ASP A 362 2.18 -0.64 8.12
C ASP A 362 3.67 -0.86 8.37
N PHE A 363 4.45 -1.13 7.32
CA PHE A 363 5.88 -1.40 7.39
C PHE A 363 6.69 -0.11 7.55
N HIS A 364 7.35 0.06 8.71
CA HIS A 364 8.32 1.14 8.91
C HIS A 364 9.69 0.84 8.31
N SER A 365 9.97 -0.42 7.99
CA SER A 365 11.15 -0.83 7.25
C SER A 365 10.83 -2.03 6.37
N LEU A 366 11.45 -2.06 5.20
CA LEU A 366 11.30 -3.14 4.23
C LEU A 366 12.68 -3.76 3.97
N PRO A 367 12.77 -5.07 3.72
CA PRO A 367 14.01 -5.71 3.29
C PRO A 367 14.59 -4.99 2.06
N ASN A 368 15.90 -4.77 2.04
CA ASN A 368 16.61 -4.09 0.94
C ASN A 368 16.29 -2.58 0.76
N ALA A 369 15.52 -1.96 1.64
CA ALA A 369 15.32 -0.51 1.62
C ALA A 369 16.66 0.21 1.87
N VAL A 370 16.91 1.30 1.14
CA VAL A 370 18.10 2.14 1.34
C VAL A 370 17.80 3.16 2.44
N PRO A 371 18.48 3.06 3.61
CA PRO A 371 18.20 3.96 4.71
C PRO A 371 18.39 5.43 4.33
N GLY A 372 17.43 6.27 4.70
CA GLY A 372 17.49 7.73 4.54
C GLY A 372 17.09 8.27 3.17
N LEU A 373 16.72 7.43 2.21
CA LEU A 373 16.25 7.87 0.88
C LEU A 373 14.75 7.68 0.67
N ASN A 374 14.08 6.91 1.52
CA ASN A 374 12.69 6.49 1.33
C ASN A 374 12.42 5.98 -0.10
N ALA A 375 13.38 5.24 -0.65
CA ALA A 375 13.29 4.68 -1.98
C ALA A 375 12.36 3.46 -2.00
N PRO A 376 11.60 3.23 -3.08
CA PRO A 376 10.70 2.09 -3.15
C PRO A 376 11.46 0.76 -3.25
N ILE A 377 10.84 -0.27 -2.69
CA ILE A 377 11.12 -1.65 -3.07
C ILE A 377 10.20 -1.98 -4.23
N VAL A 378 10.78 -2.39 -5.35
CA VAL A 378 10.03 -2.73 -6.55
C VAL A 378 10.30 -4.19 -6.90
N GLN A 379 9.25 -4.98 -6.99
CA GLN A 379 9.39 -6.42 -7.24
C GLN A 379 8.18 -7.00 -7.97
N THR A 380 8.42 -8.12 -8.63
CA THR A 380 7.38 -8.98 -9.18
C THR A 380 7.66 -10.42 -8.81
N ARG A 381 6.75 -11.34 -9.12
CA ARG A 381 7.02 -12.78 -9.04
C ARG A 381 7.01 -13.36 -10.45
N PHE A 382 8.03 -14.17 -10.75
CA PHE A 382 8.12 -14.93 -11.97
C PHE A 382 8.52 -16.38 -11.63
N GLN A 383 7.80 -17.35 -12.17
CA GLN A 383 7.96 -18.76 -11.86
C GLN A 383 8.09 -19.03 -10.34
N ARG A 384 7.16 -18.44 -9.57
CA ARG A 384 7.05 -18.51 -8.09
C ARG A 384 8.21 -17.88 -7.32
N THR A 385 9.16 -17.22 -8.01
CA THR A 385 10.32 -16.60 -7.38
C THR A 385 10.18 -15.07 -7.40
N PRO A 386 10.43 -14.37 -6.29
CA PRO A 386 10.47 -12.92 -6.27
C PRO A 386 11.63 -12.39 -7.14
N VAL A 387 11.33 -11.41 -7.98
CA VAL A 387 12.30 -10.73 -8.86
C VAL A 387 12.32 -9.25 -8.50
N PRO A 388 13.30 -8.80 -7.69
CA PRO A 388 13.46 -7.39 -7.36
C PRO A 388 14.10 -6.61 -8.51
N VAL A 389 13.73 -5.34 -8.63
CA VAL A 389 14.35 -4.38 -9.55
C VAL A 389 14.73 -3.09 -8.81
N THR A 390 15.65 -2.30 -9.39
CA THR A 390 16.26 -1.15 -8.71
C THR A 390 15.62 0.19 -9.05
N THR A 391 14.52 0.19 -9.79
CA THR A 391 13.85 1.41 -10.27
C THR A 391 12.34 1.25 -10.25
N PRO A 392 11.57 2.31 -9.94
CA PRO A 392 10.12 2.30 -10.09
C PRO A 392 9.66 2.46 -11.56
N LEU A 393 10.57 2.77 -12.49
CA LEU A 393 10.27 2.90 -13.91
C LEU A 393 10.16 1.52 -14.55
N VAL A 394 9.03 0.88 -14.32
CA VAL A 394 8.71 -0.48 -14.75
C VAL A 394 7.41 -0.48 -15.55
N HIS A 395 7.18 -1.53 -16.32
CA HIS A 395 5.90 -1.67 -17.03
C HIS A 395 4.73 -1.70 -16.04
N GLN A 396 3.79 -0.76 -16.22
CA GLN A 396 2.67 -0.58 -15.33
C GLN A 396 1.85 -1.87 -15.20
N GLY A 397 1.48 -2.20 -13.96
CA GLY A 397 0.63 -3.32 -13.62
C GLY A 397 1.32 -4.67 -13.45
N TYR A 398 2.64 -4.76 -13.59
CA TYR A 398 3.37 -6.02 -13.40
C TYR A 398 4.16 -6.08 -12.11
N PHE A 399 4.42 -4.96 -11.49
CA PHE A 399 5.30 -4.86 -10.32
C PHE A 399 4.56 -4.26 -9.14
N ASP A 400 4.85 -4.78 -7.98
CA ASP A 400 4.57 -4.12 -6.71
C ASP A 400 5.59 -3.01 -6.49
N ILE A 401 5.12 -1.88 -5.98
CA ILE A 401 5.94 -0.70 -5.67
C ILE A 401 5.60 -0.29 -4.24
N MET A 402 6.50 -0.60 -3.31
CA MET A 402 6.29 -0.40 -1.87
C MET A 402 7.29 0.59 -1.31
N PHE A 403 6.85 1.42 -0.39
CA PHE A 403 7.67 2.39 0.33
C PHE A 403 7.63 2.11 1.83
N PRO A 404 8.79 2.10 2.51
CA PRO A 404 8.77 2.06 3.98
C PRO A 404 8.11 3.35 4.50
N THR A 405 7.17 3.20 5.43
CA THR A 405 6.44 4.34 6.00
C THR A 405 7.25 4.99 7.13
N ASP A 406 7.67 6.24 6.94
CA ASP A 406 8.21 7.05 8.04
C ASP A 406 7.06 7.51 8.95
N PHE A 407 6.76 6.70 9.96
CA PHE A 407 5.66 6.97 10.89
C PHE A 407 5.83 8.25 11.68
N ARG A 408 7.05 8.71 11.97
CA ARG A 408 7.28 9.97 12.70
C ARG A 408 6.90 11.17 11.86
N ILE A 409 7.28 11.17 10.58
CA ILE A 409 6.89 12.23 9.65
C ILE A 409 5.39 12.14 9.36
N SER A 410 4.86 10.93 9.14
CA SER A 410 3.44 10.70 8.87
C SER A 410 2.56 11.16 10.04
N GLU A 411 2.95 10.84 11.28
CA GLU A 411 2.28 11.29 12.50
C GLU A 411 2.25 12.82 12.59
N ALA A 412 3.40 13.46 12.42
CA ALA A 412 3.50 14.90 12.53
C ALA A 412 2.66 15.63 11.45
N ILE A 413 2.64 15.10 10.22
CA ILE A 413 1.80 15.62 9.14
C ILE A 413 0.31 15.35 9.44
N TYR A 414 -0.06 14.16 9.90
CA TYR A 414 -1.43 13.84 10.28
C TYR A 414 -1.96 14.77 11.37
N GLN A 415 -1.19 15.00 12.43
CA GLN A 415 -1.54 15.94 13.50
C GLN A 415 -1.71 17.37 12.97
N ALA A 416 -0.82 17.81 12.07
CA ALA A 416 -0.89 19.15 11.48
C ALA A 416 -2.11 19.32 10.55
N VAL A 417 -2.55 18.25 9.84
CA VAL A 417 -3.71 18.29 8.96
C VAL A 417 -5.04 18.18 9.72
N THR A 418 -5.10 17.26 10.69
CA THR A 418 -6.36 16.88 11.34
C THR A 418 -6.59 17.54 12.69
N GLY A 419 -5.53 18.08 13.33
CA GLY A 419 -5.56 18.57 14.69
C GLY A 419 -5.72 17.47 15.76
N LYS A 420 -5.59 16.19 15.39
CA LYS A 420 -5.81 15.06 16.28
C LYS A 420 -4.50 14.54 16.85
N PHE A 421 -4.51 14.19 18.14
CA PHE A 421 -3.37 13.54 18.78
C PHE A 421 -3.30 12.06 18.43
N THR A 422 -2.08 11.54 18.39
CA THR A 422 -1.80 10.15 18.00
C THR A 422 -0.83 9.51 18.97
N ARG A 423 -0.80 8.19 18.93
CA ARG A 423 0.21 7.36 19.57
C ARG A 423 0.82 6.45 18.53
N LEU A 424 2.14 6.36 18.53
CA LEU A 424 2.91 5.36 17.78
C LEU A 424 3.35 4.24 18.73
N MET A 425 3.31 3.01 18.22
CA MET A 425 3.83 1.84 18.91
C MET A 425 4.29 0.80 17.87
N THR A 426 5.04 -0.19 18.30
CA THR A 426 5.39 -1.33 17.45
C THR A 426 4.17 -2.25 17.25
N HIS A 427 4.24 -3.10 16.24
CA HIS A 427 3.26 -4.18 16.08
C HIS A 427 3.21 -5.08 17.34
N GLU A 428 4.39 -5.45 17.86
CA GLU A 428 4.55 -6.25 19.08
C GLU A 428 3.80 -5.60 20.27
N ASP A 429 4.08 -4.31 20.58
CA ASP A 429 3.42 -3.59 21.69
C ASP A 429 1.88 -3.54 21.53
N PHE A 430 1.39 -3.40 20.29
CA PHE A 430 -0.05 -3.40 20.03
C PHE A 430 -0.66 -4.79 20.28
N MET A 431 -0.03 -5.84 19.78
CA MET A 431 -0.52 -7.19 19.92
C MET A 431 -0.41 -7.68 21.37
N GLU A 432 0.68 -7.42 22.09
CA GLU A 432 0.79 -7.74 23.54
C GLU A 432 -0.33 -7.11 24.36
N ARG A 433 -0.76 -5.92 23.99
CA ARG A 433 -1.82 -5.21 24.70
C ARG A 433 -3.22 -5.70 24.38
N TRP A 434 -3.46 -6.10 23.14
CA TRP A 434 -4.83 -6.33 22.65
C TRP A 434 -5.12 -7.76 22.22
N ALA A 435 -4.10 -8.56 21.86
CA ALA A 435 -4.31 -9.96 21.49
C ALA A 435 -4.42 -10.88 22.72
N TYR A 436 -4.99 -12.05 22.52
CA TYR A 436 -4.85 -13.19 23.41
C TYR A 436 -3.55 -13.91 23.02
N VAL A 437 -2.42 -13.39 23.52
CA VAL A 437 -1.08 -13.83 23.07
C VAL A 437 -0.79 -15.30 23.35
N GLU A 438 -1.42 -15.88 24.36
CA GLU A 438 -1.35 -17.31 24.69
C GLU A 438 -1.89 -18.20 23.57
N GLU A 439 -2.84 -17.73 22.78
CA GLU A 439 -3.43 -18.51 21.68
C GLU A 439 -2.53 -18.63 20.45
N THR A 440 -1.53 -17.76 20.36
CA THR A 440 -0.56 -17.76 19.26
C THR A 440 0.84 -18.19 19.71
N GLN A 441 0.97 -18.66 20.97
CA GLN A 441 2.21 -19.15 21.53
C GLN A 441 2.44 -20.61 21.14
N THR A 442 3.67 -20.91 20.69
CA THR A 442 4.12 -22.28 20.42
C THR A 442 4.56 -23.00 21.71
N ARG A 443 4.78 -24.31 21.64
CA ARG A 443 5.23 -25.09 22.80
C ARG A 443 6.59 -24.69 23.35
N SER A 444 7.45 -24.09 22.54
CA SER A 444 8.74 -23.54 23.00
C SER A 444 8.61 -22.22 23.75
N GLY A 445 7.42 -21.59 23.72
CA GLY A 445 7.21 -20.26 24.27
C GLY A 445 7.39 -19.12 23.28
N GLU A 446 7.84 -19.39 22.06
CA GLU A 446 7.91 -18.39 20.97
C GLU A 446 6.51 -18.03 20.50
N ASN A 447 6.33 -16.77 20.07
CA ASN A 447 5.05 -16.29 19.62
C ASN A 447 5.15 -15.64 18.21
N PRO A 448 4.79 -16.36 17.15
CA PRO A 448 4.87 -15.84 15.79
C PRO A 448 4.05 -14.57 15.54
N LEU A 449 2.90 -14.36 16.21
CA LEU A 449 2.12 -13.14 16.08
C LEU A 449 2.92 -11.89 16.49
N LEU A 450 3.75 -12.02 17.54
CA LEU A 450 4.56 -10.91 18.05
C LEU A 450 5.85 -10.70 17.24
N THR A 451 6.44 -11.79 16.76
CA THR A 451 7.82 -11.77 16.23
C THR A 451 7.89 -11.60 14.71
N TRP A 452 6.87 -12.02 13.97
CA TRP A 452 6.90 -12.07 12.51
C TRP A 452 6.94 -10.69 11.84
N TYR A 453 6.21 -9.71 12.38
CA TYR A 453 6.07 -8.37 11.81
C TYR A 453 6.78 -7.30 12.65
N LYS A 454 8.01 -7.57 13.12
CA LYS A 454 8.84 -6.61 13.86
C LYS A 454 9.17 -5.33 13.07
N ASN A 455 9.04 -5.39 11.76
CA ASN A 455 9.23 -4.26 10.85
C ASN A 455 7.94 -3.44 10.62
N ALA A 456 6.87 -3.74 11.32
CA ALA A 456 5.63 -2.98 11.27
C ALA A 456 5.43 -2.09 12.51
N SER A 457 4.76 -0.97 12.32
CA SER A 457 4.35 -0.03 13.37
C SER A 457 2.86 0.27 13.28
N VAL A 458 2.29 0.61 14.41
CA VAL A 458 0.89 0.99 14.54
C VAL A 458 0.81 2.46 14.93
N MET A 459 -0.02 3.23 14.21
CA MET A 459 -0.40 4.59 14.58
C MET A 459 -1.90 4.64 14.84
N LEU A 460 -2.27 5.20 15.97
CA LEU A 460 -3.67 5.34 16.37
C LEU A 460 -3.97 6.73 16.90
N THR A 461 -5.21 7.21 16.66
CA THR A 461 -5.73 8.44 17.25
C THR A 461 -6.15 8.18 18.69
N VAL A 462 -5.70 9.04 19.62
CA VAL A 462 -6.04 9.00 21.06
C VAL A 462 -7.24 9.85 21.39
#